data_1f9bc3b769de95ec9d00d41ca20236f0
#
_entry.id   1f9bc3b769de95ec9d00d41ca20236f0
#
_cell.length_a   1.000
_cell.length_b   1.000
_cell.length_c   1.000
_cell.angle_alpha   90.00
_cell.angle_beta   90.00
_cell.angle_gamma   90.00
#
_symmetry.space_group_name_H-M   'P 1'
#
loop_
_entity.id
_entity.type
_entity.pdbx_description
1 polymer ?
#
loop_
_entity_poly.entity_id
_entity_poly.type
_entity_poly.pdbx_seq_one_letter_code
_entity_poly.pdbx_strand_id
1 'polypeptide(L)'
;MDRCSFCGREKKDTNLLIAGISGHICDRCIEQAYSIVQEELGVHGEFDMGQIQLLKPTEIKSFLDLYVIDQEEAKKYISVAVYNHYKRLMQQESKEDIEIEKSNIILVGETGTGKTLLARTIARLLHVPFTIVDATVLTEAGYVGEDIESILTRLLQVADYNVEAAEKGIVFIDEIDKIARKSDNPSITRDVSGEGVQQGLLKLLEGSIINVPPQGGRKHPDQKMIPVN
;
A
#
# COMPACT_ATOMS: atom_id res chain seq x y z
N MET A 1 -37.36 -12.08 -27.67
CA MET A 1 -36.26 -12.98 -27.21
C MET A 1 -35.32 -12.14 -26.38
N ASP A 2 -35.21 -12.44 -25.11
CA ASP A 2 -34.37 -11.68 -24.17
C ASP A 2 -32.91 -12.09 -24.37
N ARG A 3 -32.14 -11.22 -25.01
CA ARG A 3 -30.70 -11.41 -25.23
C ARG A 3 -29.94 -10.15 -24.83
N CYS A 4 -28.68 -10.33 -24.46
CA CYS A 4 -27.79 -9.22 -24.16
C CYS A 4 -27.53 -8.38 -25.42
N SER A 5 -27.79 -7.08 -25.37
CA SER A 5 -27.59 -6.16 -26.50
C SER A 5 -26.11 -5.87 -26.79
N PHE A 6 -25.20 -6.22 -25.87
CA PHE A 6 -23.75 -6.02 -26.01
C PHE A 6 -23.05 -7.24 -26.63
N CYS A 7 -23.27 -8.45 -26.10
CA CYS A 7 -22.58 -9.65 -26.55
C CYS A 7 -23.46 -10.65 -27.28
N GLY A 8 -24.78 -10.41 -27.38
CA GLY A 8 -25.74 -11.27 -28.10
C GLY A 8 -26.16 -12.56 -27.37
N ARG A 9 -25.61 -12.89 -26.20
CA ARG A 9 -25.96 -14.10 -25.43
C ARG A 9 -27.43 -14.09 -25.02
N GLU A 10 -28.06 -15.26 -25.09
CA GLU A 10 -29.44 -15.44 -24.65
C GLU A 10 -29.52 -15.50 -23.11
N LYS A 11 -30.68 -15.18 -22.54
CA LYS A 11 -30.92 -15.21 -21.11
C LYS A 11 -30.55 -16.53 -20.43
N LYS A 12 -30.73 -17.65 -21.12
CA LYS A 12 -30.38 -18.99 -20.61
C LYS A 12 -28.86 -19.22 -20.45
N ASP A 13 -28.03 -18.43 -21.18
CA ASP A 13 -26.56 -18.53 -21.18
C ASP A 13 -25.90 -17.47 -20.27
N THR A 14 -26.67 -16.77 -19.44
CA THR A 14 -26.22 -15.72 -18.52
C THR A 14 -26.79 -15.96 -17.13
N ASN A 15 -26.02 -15.61 -16.09
CA ASN A 15 -26.49 -15.74 -14.71
C ASN A 15 -27.53 -14.64 -14.38
N LEU A 16 -27.32 -13.44 -14.94
CA LEU A 16 -28.18 -12.29 -14.75
C LEU A 16 -28.32 -11.52 -16.08
N LEU A 17 -29.53 -11.11 -16.41
CA LEU A 17 -29.81 -10.24 -17.55
C LEU A 17 -30.65 -9.06 -17.05
N ILE A 18 -30.07 -7.86 -17.03
CA ILE A 18 -30.73 -6.63 -16.59
C ILE A 18 -31.39 -5.97 -17.78
N ALA A 19 -32.66 -5.67 -17.65
CA ALA A 19 -33.43 -4.98 -18.68
C ALA A 19 -33.28 -3.45 -18.53
N GLY A 20 -32.94 -2.77 -19.61
CA GLY A 20 -33.00 -1.32 -19.76
C GLY A 20 -34.17 -0.88 -20.62
N ILE A 21 -34.30 0.42 -20.84
CA ILE A 21 -35.41 1.03 -21.62
C ILE A 21 -35.41 0.49 -23.07
N SER A 22 -34.25 0.33 -23.69
CA SER A 22 -34.11 -0.06 -25.12
C SER A 22 -33.28 -1.31 -25.35
N GLY A 23 -32.84 -2.00 -24.30
CA GLY A 23 -31.98 -3.18 -24.43
C GLY A 23 -31.74 -3.90 -23.11
N HIS A 24 -30.95 -4.96 -23.20
CA HIS A 24 -30.58 -5.76 -22.05
C HIS A 24 -29.06 -5.87 -21.95
N ILE A 25 -28.53 -5.98 -20.72
CA ILE A 25 -27.09 -6.22 -20.48
C ILE A 25 -26.93 -7.41 -19.54
N CYS A 26 -25.98 -8.30 -19.85
CA CYS A 26 -25.70 -9.46 -18.99
C CYS A 26 -24.61 -9.13 -17.96
N ASP A 27 -24.53 -9.97 -16.92
CA ASP A 27 -23.52 -9.95 -15.86
C ASP A 27 -22.10 -9.75 -16.38
N ARG A 28 -21.67 -10.56 -17.33
CA ARG A 28 -20.31 -10.47 -17.90
C ARG A 28 -20.02 -9.15 -18.64
N CYS A 29 -21.03 -8.62 -19.36
CA CYS A 29 -20.87 -7.33 -20.03
C CYS A 29 -20.86 -6.17 -19.05
N ILE A 30 -21.54 -6.30 -17.91
CA ILE A 30 -21.47 -5.31 -16.83
C ILE A 30 -20.08 -5.28 -16.22
N GLU A 31 -19.51 -6.45 -15.89
CA GLU A 31 -18.16 -6.55 -15.36
C GLU A 31 -17.12 -5.97 -16.32
N GLN A 32 -17.22 -6.32 -17.59
CA GLN A 32 -16.33 -5.79 -18.64
C GLN A 32 -16.50 -4.27 -18.82
N ALA A 33 -17.74 -3.77 -18.88
CA ALA A 33 -18.00 -2.35 -18.98
C ALA A 33 -17.52 -1.59 -17.73
N TYR A 34 -17.70 -2.14 -16.55
CA TYR A 34 -17.20 -1.58 -15.32
C TYR A 34 -15.67 -1.47 -15.31
N SER A 35 -14.96 -2.51 -15.75
CA SER A 35 -13.49 -2.48 -15.88
C SER A 35 -13.02 -1.39 -16.85
N ILE A 36 -13.68 -1.25 -18.01
CA ILE A 36 -13.36 -0.22 -19.00
C ILE A 36 -13.65 1.18 -18.44
N VAL A 37 -14.75 1.38 -17.75
CA VAL A 37 -15.10 2.65 -17.11
C VAL A 37 -14.06 3.02 -16.05
N GLN A 38 -13.60 2.06 -15.25
CA GLN A 38 -12.52 2.28 -14.27
C GLN A 38 -11.21 2.68 -14.97
N GLU A 39 -10.88 2.05 -16.09
CA GLU A 39 -9.65 2.30 -16.85
C GLU A 39 -9.68 3.65 -17.58
N GLU A 40 -10.80 3.97 -18.25
CA GLU A 40 -10.93 5.16 -19.12
C GLU A 40 -11.21 6.45 -18.33
N LEU A 41 -12.00 6.37 -17.26
CA LEU A 41 -12.34 7.55 -16.46
C LEU A 41 -11.32 7.84 -15.36
N GLY A 42 -10.31 6.97 -15.18
CA GLY A 42 -9.40 7.09 -14.06
C GLY A 42 -10.15 7.11 -12.72
N VAL A 43 -11.36 6.54 -12.69
CA VAL A 43 -12.11 6.37 -11.44
C VAL A 43 -11.48 5.20 -10.72
N HIS A 44 -10.27 5.42 -10.25
CA HIS A 44 -9.80 4.69 -9.09
C HIS A 44 -10.81 5.01 -8.01
N GLY A 45 -11.55 4.01 -7.55
CA GLY A 45 -12.64 4.21 -6.62
C GLY A 45 -12.20 5.19 -5.52
N GLU A 46 -13.00 6.20 -5.23
CA GLU A 46 -12.76 7.03 -4.07
C GLU A 46 -12.42 6.08 -2.93
N PHE A 47 -11.23 6.23 -2.37
CA PHE A 47 -10.80 5.44 -1.23
C PHE A 47 -11.76 5.78 -0.10
N ASP A 48 -12.82 4.99 0.03
CA ASP A 48 -13.82 5.19 1.05
C ASP A 48 -13.35 4.51 2.34
N MET A 49 -13.04 5.33 3.32
CA MET A 49 -12.69 4.90 4.67
C MET A 49 -13.69 3.93 5.30
N GLY A 50 -14.97 4.04 4.93
CA GLY A 50 -16.02 3.13 5.37
C GLY A 50 -15.89 1.71 4.81
N GLN A 51 -15.01 1.50 3.81
CA GLN A 51 -14.81 0.20 3.16
C GLN A 51 -13.64 -0.61 3.75
N ILE A 52 -12.78 -0.04 4.61
CA ILE A 52 -11.81 -0.86 5.34
C ILE A 52 -12.60 -1.71 6.35
N GLN A 53 -12.98 -2.89 5.92
CA GLN A 53 -13.56 -3.88 6.81
C GLN A 53 -12.45 -4.45 7.69
N LEU A 54 -12.50 -4.16 9.00
CA LEU A 54 -11.53 -4.70 9.95
C LEU A 54 -11.75 -6.20 10.11
N LEU A 55 -11.06 -6.98 9.29
CA LEU A 55 -11.08 -8.44 9.34
C LEU A 55 -10.37 -8.95 10.59
N LYS A 56 -10.90 -10.01 11.20
CA LYS A 56 -10.24 -10.65 12.35
C LYS A 56 -8.91 -11.31 11.93
N PRO A 57 -7.93 -11.45 12.84
CA PRO A 57 -6.65 -12.09 12.52
C PRO A 57 -6.78 -13.47 11.89
N THR A 58 -7.79 -14.25 12.29
CA THR A 58 -8.08 -15.57 11.71
C THR A 58 -8.53 -15.47 10.24
N GLU A 59 -9.30 -14.46 9.88
CA GLU A 59 -9.75 -14.22 8.50
C GLU A 59 -8.60 -13.74 7.63
N ILE A 60 -7.78 -12.82 8.14
CA ILE A 60 -6.55 -12.36 7.47
C ILE A 60 -5.63 -13.55 7.20
N LYS A 61 -5.39 -14.40 8.21
CA LYS A 61 -4.56 -15.59 8.04
C LYS A 61 -5.14 -16.55 7.00
N SER A 62 -6.45 -16.81 7.05
CA SER A 62 -7.10 -17.69 6.07
C SER A 62 -6.96 -17.18 4.65
N PHE A 63 -7.01 -15.86 4.45
CA PHE A 63 -6.76 -15.27 3.15
C PHE A 63 -5.30 -15.43 2.71
N LEU A 64 -4.34 -15.24 3.63
CA LEU A 64 -2.91 -15.46 3.35
C LEU A 64 -2.64 -16.91 2.97
N ASP A 65 -3.33 -17.88 3.59
CA ASP A 65 -3.20 -19.30 3.28
C ASP A 65 -3.57 -19.67 1.83
N LEU A 66 -4.38 -18.85 1.17
CA LEU A 66 -4.73 -19.03 -0.24
C LEU A 66 -3.57 -18.71 -1.20
N TYR A 67 -2.65 -17.84 -0.79
CA TYR A 67 -1.59 -17.31 -1.67
C TYR A 67 -0.18 -17.68 -1.23
N VAL A 68 0.03 -17.94 0.05
CA VAL A 68 1.34 -18.21 0.64
C VAL A 68 1.36 -19.61 1.23
N ILE A 69 2.14 -20.48 0.62
CA ILE A 69 2.35 -21.85 1.10
C ILE A 69 3.34 -21.80 2.26
N ASP A 70 3.09 -22.60 3.30
CA ASP A 70 3.92 -22.62 4.53
C ASP A 70 3.93 -21.28 5.28
N GLN A 71 4.99 -20.96 6.04
CA GLN A 71 5.16 -19.70 6.79
C GLN A 71 4.08 -19.49 7.89
N GLU A 72 3.64 -20.54 8.54
CA GLU A 72 2.50 -20.52 9.48
C GLU A 72 2.68 -19.50 10.61
N GLU A 73 3.87 -19.44 11.20
CA GLU A 73 4.14 -18.49 12.29
C GLU A 73 4.16 -17.03 11.77
N ALA A 74 4.84 -16.78 10.66
CA ALA A 74 4.88 -15.44 10.07
C ALA A 74 3.47 -14.95 9.71
N LYS A 75 2.61 -15.80 9.13
CA LYS A 75 1.22 -15.49 8.82
C LYS A 75 0.40 -15.13 10.06
N LYS A 76 0.57 -15.86 11.17
CA LYS A 76 -0.10 -15.55 12.43
C LYS A 76 0.31 -14.19 12.97
N TYR A 77 1.62 -13.95 13.11
CA TYR A 77 2.14 -12.69 13.66
C TYR A 77 1.72 -11.48 12.82
N ILE A 78 1.88 -11.56 11.50
CA ILE A 78 1.53 -10.45 10.62
C ILE A 78 0.02 -10.19 10.61
N SER A 79 -0.82 -11.22 10.70
CA SER A 79 -2.28 -11.06 10.78
C SER A 79 -2.71 -10.31 12.03
N VAL A 80 -2.10 -10.60 13.18
CA VAL A 80 -2.38 -9.88 14.42
C VAL A 80 -1.85 -8.45 14.37
N ALA A 81 -0.64 -8.24 13.86
CA ALA A 81 -0.04 -6.92 13.77
C ALA A 81 -0.83 -5.99 12.82
N VAL A 82 -1.25 -6.51 11.68
CA VAL A 82 -2.12 -5.80 10.73
C VAL A 82 -3.47 -5.45 11.35
N TYR A 83 -4.11 -6.40 12.02
CA TYR A 83 -5.36 -6.14 12.74
C TYR A 83 -5.20 -5.01 13.77
N ASN A 84 -4.17 -5.07 14.62
CA ASN A 84 -3.91 -4.06 15.63
C ASN A 84 -3.65 -2.69 15.00
N HIS A 85 -2.88 -2.63 13.91
CA HIS A 85 -2.59 -1.38 13.20
C HIS A 85 -3.88 -0.72 12.70
N TYR A 86 -4.72 -1.43 11.96
CA TYR A 86 -5.96 -0.86 11.42
C TYR A 86 -7.00 -0.60 12.51
N LYS A 87 -7.05 -1.45 13.55
CA LYS A 87 -7.87 -1.18 14.74
C LYS A 87 -7.49 0.15 15.38
N ARG A 88 -6.20 0.43 15.53
CA ARG A 88 -5.70 1.71 16.04
C ARG A 88 -6.14 2.88 15.16
N LEU A 89 -6.02 2.77 13.82
CA LEU A 89 -6.42 3.83 12.88
C LEU A 89 -7.93 4.10 12.91
N MET A 90 -8.75 3.10 13.25
CA MET A 90 -10.21 3.21 13.32
C MET A 90 -10.71 3.58 14.72
N GLN A 91 -9.87 3.52 15.73
CA GLN A 91 -10.22 3.84 17.10
C GLN A 91 -10.37 5.35 17.24
N GLN A 92 -11.56 5.83 17.57
CA GLN A 92 -11.77 7.23 17.97
C GLN A 92 -11.18 7.42 19.36
N GLU A 93 -10.55 8.56 19.61
CA GLU A 93 -9.98 8.91 20.92
C GLU A 93 -11.07 8.91 22.00
N SER A 94 -11.27 7.78 22.68
CA SER A 94 -12.07 7.70 23.89
C SER A 94 -11.15 7.61 25.09
N LYS A 95 -11.48 8.34 26.16
CA LYS A 95 -10.64 8.44 27.38
C LYS A 95 -10.51 7.14 28.18
N GLU A 96 -11.20 6.09 27.80
CA GLU A 96 -11.28 4.81 28.52
C GLU A 96 -10.71 3.61 27.75
N ASP A 97 -10.25 3.82 26.53
CA ASP A 97 -9.75 2.73 25.69
C ASP A 97 -8.25 2.48 25.89
N ILE A 98 -7.86 1.23 25.76
CA ILE A 98 -6.45 0.82 25.76
C ILE A 98 -5.79 1.43 24.52
N GLU A 99 -4.74 2.20 24.71
CA GLU A 99 -3.92 2.76 23.65
C GLU A 99 -3.15 1.62 22.96
N ILE A 100 -3.35 1.49 21.65
CA ILE A 100 -2.61 0.54 20.82
C ILE A 100 -1.44 1.30 20.22
N GLU A 101 -0.22 0.95 20.61
CA GLU A 101 0.98 1.58 20.09
C GLU A 101 1.20 1.26 18.60
N LYS A 102 1.84 2.21 17.89
CA LYS A 102 2.29 1.99 16.51
C LYS A 102 3.38 0.93 16.49
N SER A 103 3.25 -0.06 15.63
CA SER A 103 4.27 -1.08 15.44
C SER A 103 4.67 -1.20 13.98
N ASN A 104 5.97 -1.39 13.76
CA ASN A 104 6.54 -1.73 12.45
C ASN A 104 6.93 -3.19 12.46
N ILE A 105 6.85 -3.85 11.30
CA ILE A 105 7.10 -5.29 11.18
C ILE A 105 8.40 -5.50 10.41
N ILE A 106 9.29 -6.31 10.94
CA ILE A 106 10.51 -6.74 10.25
C ILE A 106 10.34 -8.21 9.87
N LEU A 107 10.49 -8.50 8.57
CA LEU A 107 10.50 -9.86 8.02
C LEU A 107 11.93 -10.29 7.74
N VAL A 108 12.40 -11.30 8.44
CA VAL A 108 13.76 -11.86 8.30
C VAL A 108 13.68 -13.25 7.68
N GLY A 109 14.53 -13.52 6.71
CA GLY A 109 14.59 -14.82 6.03
C GLY A 109 15.35 -14.73 4.71
N GLU A 110 15.69 -15.88 4.15
CA GLU A 110 16.40 -15.98 2.86
C GLU A 110 15.60 -15.38 1.71
N THR A 111 16.29 -15.06 0.61
CA THR A 111 15.64 -14.62 -0.62
C THR A 111 14.71 -15.72 -1.15
N GLY A 112 13.54 -15.34 -1.65
CA GLY A 112 12.57 -16.30 -2.20
C GLY A 112 11.61 -16.92 -1.17
N THR A 113 11.72 -16.61 0.13
CA THR A 113 10.85 -17.16 1.18
C THR A 113 9.45 -16.52 1.25
N GLY A 114 9.11 -15.62 0.32
CA GLY A 114 7.77 -15.04 0.21
C GLY A 114 7.51 -13.77 1.04
N LYS A 115 8.55 -13.11 1.59
CA LYS A 115 8.40 -11.88 2.40
C LYS A 115 7.59 -10.79 1.68
N THR A 116 7.98 -10.47 0.46
CA THR A 116 7.30 -9.47 -0.39
C THR A 116 5.89 -9.93 -0.78
N LEU A 117 5.70 -11.22 -1.02
CA LEU A 117 4.38 -11.78 -1.34
C LEU A 117 3.41 -11.64 -0.17
N LEU A 118 3.86 -11.87 1.07
CA LEU A 118 3.06 -11.65 2.28
C LEU A 118 2.55 -10.21 2.35
N ALA A 119 3.45 -9.22 2.25
CA ALA A 119 3.09 -7.81 2.32
C ALA A 119 2.12 -7.38 1.20
N ARG A 120 2.38 -7.80 -0.03
CA ARG A 120 1.51 -7.52 -1.20
C ARG A 120 0.13 -8.15 -1.05
N THR A 121 0.06 -9.37 -0.52
CA THR A 121 -1.21 -10.07 -0.32
C THR A 121 -2.06 -9.38 0.73
N ILE A 122 -1.45 -8.87 1.81
CA ILE A 122 -2.13 -8.07 2.83
C ILE A 122 -2.69 -6.78 2.24
N ALA A 123 -1.88 -6.03 1.50
CA ALA A 123 -2.33 -4.78 0.87
C ALA A 123 -3.52 -5.01 -0.08
N ARG A 124 -3.50 -6.13 -0.83
CA ARG A 124 -4.62 -6.54 -1.68
C ARG A 124 -5.87 -6.86 -0.88
N LEU A 125 -5.73 -7.58 0.25
CA LEU A 125 -6.85 -7.93 1.12
C LEU A 125 -7.53 -6.68 1.69
N LEU A 126 -6.73 -5.70 2.09
CA LEU A 126 -7.19 -4.47 2.74
C LEU A 126 -7.61 -3.38 1.74
N HIS A 127 -7.37 -3.59 0.44
CA HIS A 127 -7.61 -2.61 -0.63
C HIS A 127 -6.93 -1.26 -0.36
N VAL A 128 -5.71 -1.29 0.18
CA VAL A 128 -4.93 -0.09 0.48
C VAL A 128 -3.78 0.10 -0.51
N PRO A 129 -3.33 1.35 -0.72
CA PRO A 129 -2.15 1.62 -1.54
C PRO A 129 -0.93 0.84 -1.05
N PHE A 130 -0.15 0.30 -1.98
CA PHE A 130 1.03 -0.51 -1.68
C PHE A 130 2.20 -0.12 -2.57
N THR A 131 3.33 0.19 -1.95
CA THR A 131 4.58 0.44 -2.68
C THR A 131 5.74 -0.38 -2.13
N ILE A 132 6.67 -0.70 -3.03
CA ILE A 132 7.93 -1.39 -2.68
C ILE A 132 9.07 -0.42 -2.96
N VAL A 133 9.98 -0.30 -2.02
CA VAL A 133 11.18 0.51 -2.13
C VAL A 133 12.39 -0.34 -1.78
N ASP A 134 13.40 -0.28 -2.62
CA ASP A 134 14.70 -0.89 -2.35
C ASP A 134 15.54 0.10 -1.50
N ALA A 135 15.95 -0.32 -0.32
CA ALA A 135 16.73 0.54 0.58
C ALA A 135 18.10 0.92 0.00
N THR A 136 18.63 0.14 -0.93
CA THR A 136 19.96 0.39 -1.53
C THR A 136 20.02 1.59 -2.47
N VAL A 137 18.87 2.04 -2.99
CA VAL A 137 18.79 3.22 -3.86
C VAL A 137 18.59 4.52 -3.08
N LEU A 138 18.31 4.42 -1.77
CA LEU A 138 18.05 5.56 -0.92
C LEU A 138 19.35 6.27 -0.52
N THR A 139 19.28 7.60 -0.49
CA THR A 139 20.38 8.47 -0.05
C THR A 139 19.86 9.56 0.88
N GLU A 140 20.79 10.17 1.64
CA GLU A 140 20.49 11.36 2.41
C GLU A 140 20.07 12.52 1.48
N ALA A 141 19.09 13.31 1.89
CA ALA A 141 18.58 14.44 1.12
C ALA A 141 19.71 15.39 0.63
N GLY A 142 19.67 15.70 -0.66
CA GLY A 142 20.66 16.58 -1.31
C GLY A 142 21.83 15.87 -1.98
N TYR A 143 21.90 14.55 -1.93
CA TYR A 143 22.90 13.73 -2.64
C TYR A 143 22.31 13.06 -3.88
N VAL A 144 23.19 12.45 -4.70
CA VAL A 144 22.74 11.71 -5.89
C VAL A 144 22.15 10.38 -5.46
N GLY A 145 20.87 10.20 -5.73
CA GLY A 145 20.06 9.04 -5.36
C GLY A 145 18.62 9.44 -5.12
N GLU A 146 17.85 8.53 -4.54
CA GLU A 146 16.46 8.81 -4.16
C GLU A 146 16.41 9.29 -2.70
N ASP A 147 15.81 10.45 -2.49
CA ASP A 147 15.56 10.95 -1.14
C ASP A 147 14.55 10.05 -0.40
N ILE A 148 14.68 9.95 0.92
CA ILE A 148 13.77 9.15 1.75
C ILE A 148 12.32 9.59 1.60
N GLU A 149 12.09 10.89 1.39
CA GLU A 149 10.75 11.42 1.12
C GLU A 149 10.15 10.90 -0.21
N SER A 150 10.99 10.39 -1.13
CA SER A 150 10.52 9.76 -2.37
C SER A 150 9.66 8.53 -2.13
N ILE A 151 9.86 7.85 -0.99
CA ILE A 151 9.05 6.72 -0.54
C ILE A 151 7.57 7.13 -0.46
N LEU A 152 7.30 8.26 0.21
CA LEU A 152 5.93 8.79 0.34
C LEU A 152 5.41 9.36 -0.98
N THR A 153 6.28 9.92 -1.82
CA THR A 153 5.91 10.35 -3.17
C THR A 153 5.39 9.17 -3.99
N ARG A 154 6.07 8.03 -3.95
CA ARG A 154 5.63 6.80 -4.63
C ARG A 154 4.31 6.28 -4.07
N LEU A 155 4.16 6.29 -2.74
CA LEU A 155 2.91 5.87 -2.11
C LEU A 155 1.74 6.79 -2.51
N LEU A 156 1.95 8.12 -2.53
CA LEU A 156 0.98 9.09 -3.02
C LEU A 156 0.61 8.86 -4.49
N GLN A 157 1.58 8.55 -5.36
CA GLN A 157 1.32 8.23 -6.76
C GLN A 157 0.43 6.99 -6.90
N VAL A 158 0.69 5.94 -6.13
CA VAL A 158 -0.14 4.72 -6.13
C VAL A 158 -1.54 5.00 -5.58
N ALA A 159 -1.67 5.97 -4.68
CA ALA A 159 -2.94 6.44 -4.12
C ALA A 159 -3.62 7.52 -4.96
N ASP A 160 -3.17 7.79 -6.19
CA ASP A 160 -3.67 8.87 -7.07
C ASP A 160 -3.70 10.24 -6.38
N TYR A 161 -2.69 10.52 -5.57
CA TYR A 161 -2.56 11.73 -4.74
C TYR A 161 -3.67 11.92 -3.71
N ASN A 162 -4.43 10.90 -3.40
CA ASN A 162 -5.33 10.88 -2.26
C ASN A 162 -4.51 10.69 -0.97
N VAL A 163 -4.34 11.79 -0.22
CA VAL A 163 -3.51 11.80 1.00
C VAL A 163 -4.08 10.85 2.06
N GLU A 164 -5.39 10.86 2.25
CA GLU A 164 -6.06 10.03 3.24
C GLU A 164 -5.90 8.53 2.95
N ALA A 165 -5.93 8.15 1.68
CA ALA A 165 -5.64 6.79 1.25
C ALA A 165 -4.16 6.44 1.45
N ALA A 166 -3.24 7.36 1.10
CA ALA A 166 -1.81 7.16 1.24
C ALA A 166 -1.39 6.95 2.70
N GLU A 167 -1.96 7.73 3.63
CA GLU A 167 -1.69 7.61 5.08
C GLU A 167 -2.09 6.26 5.68
N LYS A 168 -2.92 5.49 4.98
CA LYS A 168 -3.34 4.13 5.35
C LYS A 168 -2.66 3.05 4.51
N GLY A 169 -1.82 3.47 3.57
CA GLY A 169 -1.08 2.59 2.69
C GLY A 169 0.00 1.78 3.41
N ILE A 170 0.54 0.83 2.69
CA ILE A 170 1.62 -0.03 3.16
C ILE A 170 2.86 0.22 2.32
N VAL A 171 3.97 0.53 2.98
CA VAL A 171 5.30 0.59 2.37
C VAL A 171 6.08 -0.65 2.75
N PHE A 172 6.58 -1.38 1.76
CA PHE A 172 7.52 -2.48 1.95
C PHE A 172 8.93 -2.00 1.58
N ILE A 173 9.82 -1.94 2.56
CA ILE A 173 11.21 -1.58 2.37
C ILE A 173 12.02 -2.87 2.24
N ASP A 174 12.51 -3.14 1.04
CA ASP A 174 13.35 -4.31 0.76
C ASP A 174 14.84 -4.00 0.97
N GLU A 175 15.65 -5.04 1.12
CA GLU A 175 17.12 -4.94 1.25
C GLU A 175 17.61 -4.02 2.40
N ILE A 176 16.80 -3.86 3.47
CA ILE A 176 17.11 -2.95 4.59
C ILE A 176 18.41 -3.31 5.31
N ASP A 177 18.83 -4.57 5.26
CA ASP A 177 20.09 -5.04 5.83
C ASP A 177 21.33 -4.47 5.10
N LYS A 178 21.19 -4.01 3.86
CA LYS A 178 22.28 -3.47 3.06
C LYS A 178 22.72 -2.07 3.53
N ILE A 179 21.79 -1.27 4.06
CA ILE A 179 22.12 0.06 4.61
C ILE A 179 22.83 -0.01 5.97
N ALA A 180 22.89 -1.19 6.60
CA ALA A 180 23.61 -1.39 7.86
C ALA A 180 25.13 -1.50 7.69
N ARG A 181 25.65 -1.62 6.46
CA ARG A 181 27.08 -1.75 6.20
C ARG A 181 27.76 -0.38 6.36
N LYS A 182 28.65 -0.28 7.36
CA LYS A 182 29.66 0.79 7.37
C LYS A 182 30.60 0.57 6.18
N SER A 183 30.85 1.62 5.38
CA SER A 183 31.94 1.59 4.43
C SER A 183 33.25 1.40 5.22
N ASP A 184 34.08 0.45 4.84
CA ASP A 184 35.40 0.19 5.46
C ASP A 184 36.43 1.34 5.22
N ASN A 185 35.99 2.43 4.59
CA ASN A 185 36.84 3.60 4.34
C ASN A 185 36.66 4.61 5.50
N PRO A 186 37.70 4.79 6.34
CA PRO A 186 37.71 5.80 7.39
C PRO A 186 37.95 7.23 6.84
N SER A 187 37.50 7.52 5.61
CA SER A 187 37.59 8.87 5.08
C SER A 187 36.54 9.74 5.81
N ILE A 188 36.95 10.95 6.15
CA ILE A 188 36.26 12.01 6.88
C ILE A 188 34.94 12.45 6.22
N THR A 189 34.46 11.75 5.21
CA THR A 189 33.23 12.00 4.50
C THR A 189 32.07 11.29 5.20
N ARG A 190 31.03 12.08 5.55
CA ARG A 190 29.77 11.61 6.10
C ARG A 190 29.21 10.46 5.27
N ASP A 191 28.80 9.37 5.90
CA ASP A 191 28.20 8.23 5.23
C ASP A 191 26.74 8.55 4.86
N VAL A 192 26.56 9.02 3.63
CA VAL A 192 25.27 9.48 3.09
C VAL A 192 24.36 8.34 2.62
N SER A 193 24.90 7.14 2.50
CA SER A 193 24.19 5.95 2.04
C SER A 193 23.87 4.95 3.16
N GLY A 194 24.50 5.08 4.30
CA GLY A 194 24.29 4.24 5.48
C GLY A 194 23.59 4.96 6.61
N GLU A 195 24.36 5.61 7.49
CA GLU A 195 23.83 6.26 8.70
C GLU A 195 22.82 7.37 8.38
N GLY A 196 23.05 8.19 7.35
CA GLY A 196 22.12 9.25 6.95
C GLY A 196 20.77 8.72 6.51
N VAL A 197 20.74 7.58 5.78
CA VAL A 197 19.51 6.90 5.39
C VAL A 197 18.80 6.31 6.60
N GLN A 198 19.53 5.66 7.52
CA GLN A 198 18.95 5.11 8.75
C GLN A 198 18.26 6.20 9.59
N GLN A 199 18.91 7.35 9.79
CA GLN A 199 18.33 8.48 10.53
C GLN A 199 17.08 9.06 9.86
N GLY A 200 17.06 9.12 8.53
CA GLY A 200 15.89 9.57 7.78
C GLY A 200 14.73 8.57 7.84
N LEU A 201 15.00 7.27 7.73
CA LEU A 201 13.98 6.23 7.91
C LEU A 201 13.42 6.24 9.32
N LEU A 202 14.24 6.48 10.34
CA LEU A 202 13.78 6.57 11.72
C LEU A 202 12.69 7.65 11.89
N LYS A 203 12.85 8.81 11.26
CA LYS A 203 11.83 9.88 11.27
C LYS A 203 10.50 9.42 10.69
N LEU A 204 10.52 8.64 9.60
CA LEU A 204 9.31 8.04 9.03
C LEU A 204 8.66 7.05 10.00
N LEU A 205 9.47 6.20 10.62
CA LEU A 205 8.99 5.18 11.55
C LEU A 205 8.42 5.77 12.84
N GLU A 206 8.95 6.89 13.30
CA GLU A 206 8.47 7.62 14.48
C GLU A 206 7.13 8.35 14.24
N GLY A 207 6.70 8.52 12.98
CA GLY A 207 5.44 9.15 12.64
C GLY A 207 5.51 10.68 12.60
N SER A 208 6.59 11.23 12.03
CA SER A 208 6.69 12.67 11.75
C SER A 208 5.93 13.04 10.49
N ILE A 209 5.23 14.18 10.49
CA ILE A 209 4.63 14.74 9.27
C ILE A 209 5.73 15.11 8.29
N ILE A 210 5.67 14.56 7.09
CA ILE A 210 6.65 14.81 6.03
C ILE A 210 5.99 15.56 4.89
N ASN A 211 6.66 16.62 4.44
CA ASN A 211 6.21 17.42 3.32
C ASN A 211 6.73 16.84 2.01
N VAL A 212 5.82 16.36 1.17
CA VAL A 212 6.12 15.69 -0.09
C VAL A 212 5.75 16.59 -1.27
N PRO A 213 6.56 16.65 -2.34
CA PRO A 213 6.21 17.41 -3.54
C PRO A 213 4.99 16.80 -4.26
N PRO A 214 4.05 17.62 -4.79
CA PRO A 214 2.79 17.13 -5.36
C PRO A 214 2.94 16.37 -6.68
N GLN A 215 4.06 16.48 -7.36
CA GLN A 215 4.38 15.69 -8.55
C GLN A 215 5.86 15.36 -8.49
N GLY A 216 6.23 14.09 -8.66
CA GLY A 216 7.58 13.56 -8.54
C GLY A 216 8.63 14.34 -9.33
N GLY A 217 8.98 15.52 -8.86
CA GLY A 217 9.93 16.45 -9.41
C GLY A 217 10.86 16.98 -8.33
N ARG A 218 11.95 17.63 -8.76
CA ARG A 218 12.88 18.31 -7.84
C ARG A 218 12.11 19.36 -7.02
N LYS A 219 12.41 19.41 -5.71
CA LYS A 219 11.84 20.41 -4.80
C LYS A 219 12.10 21.82 -5.33
N HIS A 220 11.04 22.52 -5.73
CA HIS A 220 11.12 23.93 -6.09
C HIS A 220 10.75 24.78 -4.86
N PRO A 221 11.44 25.91 -4.58
CA PRO A 221 11.15 26.73 -3.39
C PRO A 221 9.70 27.24 -3.31
N ASP A 222 9.07 27.47 -4.45
CA ASP A 222 7.70 28.02 -4.55
C ASP A 222 6.61 26.94 -4.67
N GLN A 223 6.97 25.67 -4.58
CA GLN A 223 6.02 24.56 -4.75
C GLN A 223 5.28 24.28 -3.45
N LYS A 224 3.94 24.25 -3.50
CA LYS A 224 3.12 23.87 -2.34
C LYS A 224 3.32 22.39 -2.06
N MET A 225 3.92 22.08 -0.92
CA MET A 225 4.16 20.72 -0.48
C MET A 225 2.90 20.10 0.11
N ILE A 226 2.77 18.78 0.00
CA ILE A 226 1.67 17.99 0.57
C ILE A 226 2.18 17.41 1.90
N PRO A 227 1.56 17.74 3.05
CA PRO A 227 1.89 17.08 4.31
C PRO A 227 1.28 15.67 4.30
N VAL A 228 2.07 14.66 4.70
CA VAL A 228 1.67 13.25 4.85
C VAL A 228 2.15 12.77 6.21
N ASN A 229 1.28 12.08 6.95
CA ASN A 229 1.56 11.56 8.30
C ASN A 229 1.73 10.03 8.31
#